data_4ab2f504fa1d6942b9122d20120c7e21
#
_entry.id   4ab2f504fa1d6942b9122d20120c7e21
#
_cell.length_a   1.000
_cell.length_b   1.000
_cell.length_c   1.000
_cell.angle_alpha   90.00
_cell.angle_beta   90.00
_cell.angle_gamma   90.00
#
_symmetry.space_group_name_H-M   'P 1'
#
loop_
_entity.id
_entity.type
_entity.pdbx_description
1 polymer ?
#
loop_
_entity_poly.entity_id
_entity_poly.type
_entity_poly.pdbx_seq_one_letter_code
_entity_poly.pdbx_strand_id
1 'polypeptide(L)'
;MKVQALERASAGRQTPEDVCAEQSVAEPDARPPELLSGPRAAGELGLRRGEFARAVQLGLVRPGPRAAGGAARFTRAELDRVRAGEGYPGALRERVETVAGADAGARALGTGPSRFTRLARCGHLTPVGYRINRYRAVVWLYLAAELREFAAREPGMLSGAAPPEDREMMEAKADLRPRRWRGRHVGLLLRRTADPWERAAVLASVLPEQQVRQAVPDPAERIVLAALAPPPPYGHPQVPAAAAVAGRLLLAEPPDEVHWYRTSLDFALTGARGRRNSTGERGQSNSTGERGPT
;
A
#
# COMPACT_ATOMS: atom_id res chain seq x y z
N MET A 1 27.24 64.90 35.25
CA MET A 1 26.79 66.30 35.47
C MET A 1 25.45 66.51 34.83
N LYS A 2 24.49 66.90 35.70
CA LYS A 2 23.24 67.63 35.47
C LYS A 2 22.19 66.96 34.59
N VAL A 3 21.08 66.47 35.14
CA VAL A 3 20.03 66.99 35.98
C VAL A 3 18.84 67.55 35.18
N GLN A 4 17.68 66.83 35.35
CA GLN A 4 16.30 67.39 35.55
C GLN A 4 15.66 68.14 34.36
N ALA A 5 14.37 68.00 34.06
CA ALA A 5 13.16 67.93 34.94
C ALA A 5 11.97 67.41 34.15
N LEU A 6 11.15 66.63 34.72
CA LEU A 6 9.74 66.80 35.12
C LEU A 6 8.97 67.97 34.47
N GLU A 7 7.88 67.62 33.74
CA GLU A 7 6.61 68.26 34.07
C GLU A 7 5.37 67.42 33.67
N ARG A 8 4.34 67.56 34.43
CA ARG A 8 3.15 66.77 34.65
C ARG A 8 1.98 67.09 33.73
N ALA A 9 1.19 66.08 33.59
CA ALA A 9 -0.29 66.06 33.69
C ALA A 9 -1.12 66.47 32.47
N SER A 10 -1.95 65.60 31.97
CA SER A 10 -3.38 65.75 32.14
C SER A 10 -4.15 64.47 31.81
N ALA A 11 -5.03 64.10 32.69
CA ALA A 11 -5.92 62.95 32.55
C ALA A 11 -7.00 63.18 31.47
N GLY A 12 -7.14 62.27 30.58
CA GLY A 12 -8.30 62.14 29.70
C GLY A 12 -8.84 60.72 29.83
N ARG A 13 -9.91 60.57 30.61
CA ARG A 13 -10.69 59.35 30.76
C ARG A 13 -11.39 59.05 29.44
N GLN A 14 -10.96 58.05 28.71
CA GLN A 14 -11.71 57.49 27.60
C GLN A 14 -12.25 56.11 27.98
N THR A 15 -13.55 55.98 27.87
CA THR A 15 -14.40 54.82 28.11
C THR A 15 -14.04 53.67 27.15
N PRO A 16 -14.19 52.39 27.58
CA PRO A 16 -13.97 51.20 26.73
C PRO A 16 -15.29 50.85 26.02
N GLU A 17 -15.56 51.52 24.94
CA GLU A 17 -16.57 51.12 23.95
C GLU A 17 -16.00 51.48 22.57
N ASP A 18 -15.99 50.50 21.65
CA ASP A 18 -15.53 50.53 20.24
C ASP A 18 -14.13 49.98 19.98
N VAL A 19 -13.95 48.66 20.13
CA VAL A 19 -13.10 47.85 19.24
C VAL A 19 -13.72 46.43 19.11
N CYS A 20 -14.90 46.35 18.55
CA CYS A 20 -15.32 45.17 17.81
C CYS A 20 -15.08 45.45 16.31
N ALA A 21 -13.83 45.50 15.90
CA ALA A 21 -13.47 45.36 14.49
C ALA A 21 -13.47 43.88 14.16
N GLU A 22 -14.50 43.49 13.45
CA GLU A 22 -14.65 42.19 12.76
C GLU A 22 -13.35 41.78 12.06
N GLN A 23 -12.58 40.91 12.69
CA GLN A 23 -11.71 40.04 11.96
C GLN A 23 -12.57 38.91 11.41
N SER A 24 -13.25 39.19 10.30
CA SER A 24 -13.75 38.18 9.40
C SER A 24 -12.53 37.35 8.93
N VAL A 25 -12.25 36.29 9.65
CA VAL A 25 -11.38 35.22 9.19
C VAL A 25 -12.14 34.63 8.02
N ALA A 26 -11.74 35.01 6.80
CA ALA A 26 -12.19 34.37 5.59
C ALA A 26 -11.87 32.89 5.72
N GLU A 27 -12.90 32.08 6.00
CA GLU A 27 -12.81 30.64 5.83
C GLU A 27 -12.31 30.42 4.39
N PRO A 28 -11.22 29.63 4.18
CA PRO A 28 -10.82 29.28 2.84
C PRO A 28 -11.99 28.54 2.22
N ASP A 29 -12.47 29.04 1.09
CA ASP A 29 -13.51 28.46 0.23
C ASP A 29 -13.07 27.02 -0.11
N ALA A 30 -13.38 26.08 0.77
CA ALA A 30 -13.01 24.70 0.69
C ALA A 30 -13.94 24.02 -0.33
N ARG A 31 -13.76 24.37 -1.61
CA ARG A 31 -14.31 23.54 -2.69
C ARG A 31 -13.90 22.11 -2.43
N PRO A 32 -14.86 21.17 -2.43
CA PRO A 32 -14.52 19.77 -2.25
C PRO A 32 -13.40 19.38 -3.24
N PRO A 33 -12.36 18.67 -2.80
CA PRO A 33 -11.20 18.37 -3.64
C PRO A 33 -11.66 17.68 -4.93
N GLU A 34 -11.24 18.19 -6.07
CA GLU A 34 -11.53 17.56 -7.36
C GLU A 34 -11.00 16.14 -7.40
N LEU A 35 -11.91 15.17 -7.42
CA LEU A 35 -11.58 13.74 -7.41
C LEU A 35 -11.61 13.18 -8.84
N LEU A 36 -10.44 12.78 -9.33
CA LEU A 36 -10.27 12.21 -10.65
C LEU A 36 -10.42 10.68 -10.63
N SER A 37 -10.97 10.14 -11.72
CA SER A 37 -10.96 8.70 -11.95
C SER A 37 -9.56 8.21 -12.30
N GLY A 38 -9.28 6.91 -12.07
CA GLY A 38 -7.98 6.31 -12.42
C GLY A 38 -7.54 6.53 -13.87
N PRO A 39 -8.41 6.32 -14.88
CA PRO A 39 -8.08 6.61 -16.29
C PRO A 39 -7.69 8.07 -16.54
N ARG A 40 -8.43 9.02 -15.96
CA ARG A 40 -8.13 10.45 -16.09
C ARG A 40 -6.81 10.81 -15.41
N ALA A 41 -6.59 10.33 -14.19
CA ALA A 41 -5.34 10.52 -13.46
C ALA A 41 -4.13 9.92 -14.22
N ALA A 42 -4.28 8.74 -14.83
CA ALA A 42 -3.26 8.13 -15.66
C ALA A 42 -2.91 8.99 -16.88
N GLY A 43 -3.93 9.49 -17.60
CA GLY A 43 -3.75 10.39 -18.74
C GLY A 43 -3.02 11.68 -18.36
N GLU A 44 -3.40 12.28 -17.24
CA GLU A 44 -2.77 13.50 -16.73
C GLU A 44 -1.30 13.31 -16.30
N LEU A 45 -0.93 12.11 -15.85
CA LEU A 45 0.47 11.77 -15.54
C LEU A 45 1.23 11.21 -16.75
N GLY A 46 0.61 11.14 -17.94
CA GLY A 46 1.23 10.60 -19.15
C GLY A 46 1.63 9.13 -19.02
N LEU A 47 0.91 8.36 -18.20
CA LEU A 47 1.15 6.94 -17.95
C LEU A 47 0.14 6.06 -18.67
N ARG A 48 0.58 4.93 -19.20
CA ARG A 48 -0.32 3.87 -19.65
C ARG A 48 -1.07 3.28 -18.45
N ARG A 49 -2.24 2.68 -18.70
CA ARG A 49 -3.07 2.09 -17.64
C ARG A 49 -2.29 1.13 -16.72
N GLY A 50 -1.42 0.29 -17.28
CA GLY A 50 -0.60 -0.65 -16.53
C GLY A 50 0.49 0.02 -15.68
N GLU A 51 1.12 1.05 -16.22
CA GLU A 51 2.14 1.85 -15.52
C GLU A 51 1.50 2.61 -14.36
N PHE A 52 0.33 3.24 -14.58
CA PHE A 52 -0.41 3.94 -13.53
C PHE A 52 -0.83 3.00 -12.40
N ALA A 53 -1.41 1.85 -12.74
CA ALA A 53 -1.78 0.86 -11.73
C ALA A 53 -0.57 0.39 -10.92
N ARG A 54 0.59 0.25 -11.56
CA ARG A 54 1.86 -0.06 -10.91
C ARG A 54 2.33 1.08 -10.00
N ALA A 55 2.25 2.32 -10.48
CA ALA A 55 2.57 3.50 -9.67
C ALA A 55 1.70 3.55 -8.41
N VAL A 56 0.41 3.25 -8.54
CA VAL A 56 -0.50 3.12 -7.40
C VAL A 56 -0.10 1.94 -6.52
N GLN A 57 0.16 0.76 -7.09
CA GLN A 57 0.60 -0.43 -6.35
C GLN A 57 1.88 -0.18 -5.54
N LEU A 58 2.83 0.55 -6.08
CA LEU A 58 4.11 0.86 -5.43
C LEU A 58 4.02 2.04 -4.43
N GLY A 59 2.86 2.72 -4.35
CA GLY A 59 2.66 3.88 -3.48
C GLY A 59 3.28 5.18 -4.03
N LEU A 60 3.67 5.19 -5.30
CA LEU A 60 4.18 6.37 -5.99
C LEU A 60 3.07 7.39 -6.27
N VAL A 61 1.86 6.88 -6.49
CA VAL A 61 0.61 7.64 -6.60
C VAL A 61 -0.34 7.11 -5.53
N ARG A 62 -0.82 7.98 -4.65
CA ARG A 62 -1.68 7.62 -3.53
C ARG A 62 -3.14 7.83 -3.91
N PRO A 63 -4.01 6.83 -3.72
CA PRO A 63 -5.44 7.06 -3.87
C PRO A 63 -5.95 7.94 -2.73
N GLY A 64 -6.92 8.78 -3.03
CA GLY A 64 -7.68 9.52 -2.02
C GLY A 64 -8.62 8.61 -1.23
N PRO A 65 -9.39 9.19 -0.28
CA PRO A 65 -10.37 8.45 0.51
C PRO A 65 -11.31 7.62 -0.37
N ARG A 66 -11.56 6.38 0.01
CA ARG A 66 -12.52 5.51 -0.68
C ARG A 66 -13.94 5.84 -0.21
N ALA A 67 -14.85 6.03 -1.16
CA ALA A 67 -16.26 5.79 -0.89
C ALA A 67 -16.49 4.28 -0.74
N ALA A 68 -17.37 3.86 0.16
CA ALA A 68 -17.67 2.46 0.40
C ALA A 68 -18.02 1.76 -0.93
N GLY A 69 -17.26 0.72 -1.29
CA GLY A 69 -17.47 -0.06 -2.52
C GLY A 69 -17.08 0.64 -3.84
N GLY A 70 -16.56 1.87 -3.80
CA GLY A 70 -16.24 2.66 -4.99
C GLY A 70 -14.85 2.41 -5.58
N ALA A 71 -14.69 2.72 -6.87
CA ALA A 71 -13.38 2.76 -7.52
C ALA A 71 -12.47 3.82 -6.87
N ALA A 72 -11.15 3.55 -6.84
CA ALA A 72 -10.18 4.51 -6.31
C ALA A 72 -10.26 5.86 -7.04
N ARG A 73 -10.27 6.94 -6.28
CA ARG A 73 -10.24 8.31 -6.77
C ARG A 73 -8.90 8.96 -6.39
N PHE A 74 -8.51 9.98 -7.13
CA PHE A 74 -7.22 10.66 -6.97
C PHE A 74 -7.45 12.15 -6.88
N THR A 75 -6.80 12.82 -5.94
CA THR A 75 -6.90 14.27 -5.79
C THR A 75 -5.97 15.00 -6.77
N ARG A 76 -6.34 16.20 -7.19
CA ARG A 76 -5.47 17.08 -7.98
C ARG A 76 -4.13 17.32 -7.27
N ALA A 77 -4.18 17.62 -5.98
CA ALA A 77 -2.98 17.84 -5.17
C ALA A 77 -1.99 16.65 -5.20
N GLU A 78 -2.50 15.40 -5.22
CA GLU A 78 -1.63 14.24 -5.33
C GLU A 78 -0.94 14.15 -6.71
N LEU A 79 -1.67 14.46 -7.79
CA LEU A 79 -1.08 14.48 -9.13
C LEU A 79 -0.01 15.58 -9.24
N ASP A 80 -0.26 16.75 -8.67
CA ASP A 80 0.69 17.86 -8.67
C ASP A 80 1.92 17.54 -7.83
N ARG A 81 1.75 16.87 -6.68
CA ARG A 81 2.86 16.33 -5.89
C ARG A 81 3.73 15.37 -6.72
N VAL A 82 3.10 14.47 -7.49
CA VAL A 82 3.83 13.52 -8.33
C VAL A 82 4.58 14.22 -9.46
N ARG A 83 3.95 15.24 -10.09
CA ARG A 83 4.58 16.05 -11.15
C ARG A 83 5.77 16.89 -10.66
N ALA A 84 5.67 17.37 -9.42
CA ALA A 84 6.77 18.12 -8.78
C ALA A 84 7.95 17.24 -8.38
N GLY A 85 7.84 15.92 -8.51
CA GLY A 85 8.94 14.99 -8.22
C GLY A 85 10.12 15.17 -9.16
N GLU A 86 11.33 15.07 -8.62
CA GLU A 86 12.56 15.19 -9.38
C GLU A 86 12.61 14.20 -10.56
N GLY A 87 13.02 14.70 -11.72
CA GLY A 87 13.14 13.90 -12.95
C GLY A 87 11.82 13.47 -13.59
N TYR A 88 10.66 14.03 -13.14
CA TYR A 88 9.37 13.76 -13.78
C TYR A 88 9.38 14.24 -15.25
N PRO A 89 8.75 13.48 -16.19
CA PRO A 89 8.07 12.20 -16.03
C PRO A 89 8.98 10.96 -16.17
N GLY A 90 10.26 11.17 -16.50
CA GLY A 90 11.23 10.10 -16.78
C GLY A 90 11.44 9.18 -15.59
N ALA A 91 11.77 9.75 -14.43
CA ALA A 91 12.01 9.01 -13.20
C ALA A 91 10.78 8.19 -12.74
N LEU A 92 9.57 8.73 -12.94
CA LEU A 92 8.35 7.98 -12.62
C LEU A 92 8.18 6.77 -13.54
N ARG A 93 8.39 6.94 -14.85
CA ARG A 93 8.30 5.84 -15.83
C ARG A 93 9.33 4.75 -15.56
N GLU A 94 10.57 5.14 -15.28
CA GLU A 94 11.64 4.20 -14.95
C GLU A 94 11.30 3.35 -13.70
N ARG A 95 10.74 3.97 -12.66
CA ARG A 95 10.33 3.28 -11.43
C ARG A 95 9.19 2.30 -11.61
N VAL A 96 8.36 2.45 -12.64
CA VAL A 96 7.23 1.56 -12.93
C VAL A 96 7.46 0.63 -14.11
N GLU A 97 8.59 0.79 -14.81
CA GLU A 97 8.97 -0.05 -15.93
C GLU A 97 9.05 -1.51 -15.51
N THR A 98 8.41 -2.39 -16.28
CA THR A 98 8.43 -3.84 -15.99
C THR A 98 8.84 -4.65 -17.21
N VAL A 99 9.58 -5.69 -16.93
CA VAL A 99 9.89 -6.76 -17.89
C VAL A 99 9.08 -8.03 -17.55
N ALA A 100 8.70 -8.78 -18.56
CA ALA A 100 7.82 -9.92 -18.42
C ALA A 100 8.49 -11.20 -18.90
N GLY A 101 8.48 -12.24 -18.04
CA GLY A 101 9.00 -13.56 -18.37
C GLY A 101 10.53 -13.65 -18.38
N ALA A 102 11.02 -14.84 -18.72
CA ALA A 102 12.44 -15.17 -18.59
C ALA A 102 13.32 -14.45 -19.62
N ASP A 103 12.90 -14.37 -20.89
CA ASP A 103 13.74 -13.79 -21.95
C ASP A 103 13.97 -12.28 -21.77
N ALA A 104 12.89 -11.53 -21.49
CA ALA A 104 13.01 -10.10 -21.27
C ALA A 104 13.74 -9.79 -19.95
N GLY A 105 13.49 -10.60 -18.90
CA GLY A 105 14.18 -10.50 -17.62
C GLY A 105 15.67 -10.79 -17.75
N ALA A 106 16.04 -11.83 -18.49
CA ALA A 106 17.43 -12.20 -18.74
C ALA A 106 18.20 -11.10 -19.50
N ARG A 107 17.56 -10.49 -20.53
CA ARG A 107 18.16 -9.35 -21.24
C ARG A 107 18.37 -8.14 -20.31
N ALA A 108 17.38 -7.82 -19.47
CA ALA A 108 17.49 -6.71 -18.52
C ALA A 108 18.56 -6.96 -17.45
N LEU A 109 18.79 -8.23 -17.10
CA LEU A 109 19.77 -8.65 -16.11
C LEU A 109 21.18 -8.87 -16.70
N GLY A 110 21.32 -8.89 -18.03
CA GLY A 110 22.60 -9.19 -18.69
C GLY A 110 23.03 -10.66 -18.58
N THR A 111 22.07 -11.61 -18.57
CA THR A 111 22.36 -13.04 -18.41
C THR A 111 21.50 -13.92 -19.34
N GLY A 112 21.64 -15.25 -19.27
CA GLY A 112 20.80 -16.18 -20.03
C GLY A 112 19.47 -16.51 -19.37
N PRO A 113 18.41 -16.91 -20.15
CA PRO A 113 17.07 -17.20 -19.62
C PRO A 113 17.03 -18.29 -18.55
N SER A 114 17.85 -19.33 -18.68
CA SER A 114 17.93 -20.42 -17.69
C SER A 114 18.46 -19.91 -16.34
N ARG A 115 19.49 -19.06 -16.36
CA ARG A 115 20.05 -18.44 -15.15
C ARG A 115 19.04 -17.50 -14.53
N PHE A 116 18.42 -16.63 -15.30
CA PHE A 116 17.35 -15.76 -14.83
C PHE A 116 16.25 -16.56 -14.12
N THR A 117 15.80 -17.66 -14.75
CA THR A 117 14.76 -18.53 -14.18
C THR A 117 15.19 -19.12 -12.85
N ARG A 118 16.43 -19.59 -12.74
CA ARG A 118 16.98 -20.12 -11.48
C ARG A 118 16.97 -19.04 -10.41
N LEU A 119 17.59 -17.87 -10.67
CA LEU A 119 17.65 -16.76 -9.71
C LEU A 119 16.24 -16.35 -9.24
N ALA A 120 15.28 -16.30 -10.16
CA ALA A 120 13.91 -15.97 -9.82
C ALA A 120 13.23 -17.05 -8.96
N ARG A 121 13.40 -18.34 -9.30
CA ARG A 121 12.81 -19.46 -8.55
C ARG A 121 13.43 -19.65 -7.18
N CYS A 122 14.74 -19.42 -7.05
CA CYS A 122 15.45 -19.45 -5.76
C CYS A 122 15.19 -18.19 -4.91
N GLY A 123 14.43 -17.21 -5.41
CA GLY A 123 13.97 -16.07 -4.63
C GLY A 123 14.96 -14.89 -4.57
N HIS A 124 16.03 -14.90 -5.36
CA HIS A 124 16.96 -13.76 -5.46
C HIS A 124 16.29 -12.56 -6.16
N LEU A 125 15.35 -12.82 -7.08
CA LEU A 125 14.59 -11.81 -7.80
C LEU A 125 13.14 -11.83 -7.36
N THR A 126 12.64 -10.69 -6.86
CA THR A 126 11.26 -10.58 -6.35
C THR A 126 10.31 -10.05 -7.42
N PRO A 127 9.29 -10.82 -7.84
CA PRO A 127 8.29 -10.31 -8.78
C PRO A 127 7.50 -9.16 -8.18
N VAL A 128 7.16 -8.16 -9.03
CA VAL A 128 6.25 -7.06 -8.66
C VAL A 128 4.80 -7.39 -8.98
N GLY A 129 4.58 -8.36 -9.84
CA GLY A 129 3.24 -8.79 -10.27
C GLY A 129 3.33 -9.98 -11.20
N TYR A 130 2.19 -10.33 -11.75
CA TYR A 130 2.08 -11.38 -12.75
C TYR A 130 0.98 -11.04 -13.76
N ARG A 131 0.97 -11.75 -14.86
CA ARG A 131 -0.17 -11.87 -15.77
C ARG A 131 -0.39 -13.35 -16.09
N ILE A 132 -1.63 -13.71 -16.39
CA ILE A 132 -1.96 -15.06 -16.83
C ILE A 132 -2.18 -15.00 -18.35
N ASN A 133 -1.42 -15.79 -19.08
CA ASN A 133 -1.52 -15.83 -20.53
C ASN A 133 -2.71 -16.69 -20.99
N ARG A 134 -2.96 -16.74 -22.32
CA ARG A 134 -4.03 -17.55 -22.93
C ARG A 134 -3.96 -19.05 -22.62
N TYR A 135 -2.78 -19.54 -22.27
CA TYR A 135 -2.54 -20.95 -21.88
C TYR A 135 -2.68 -21.16 -20.37
N ARG A 136 -3.16 -20.18 -19.63
CA ARG A 136 -3.27 -20.18 -18.17
C ARG A 136 -1.93 -20.29 -17.44
N ALA A 137 -0.82 -20.06 -18.13
CA ALA A 137 0.50 -20.00 -17.51
C ALA A 137 0.75 -18.63 -16.87
N VAL A 138 1.38 -18.66 -15.72
CA VAL A 138 1.78 -17.45 -14.96
C VAL A 138 3.04 -16.85 -15.59
N VAL A 139 2.94 -15.61 -16.05
CA VAL A 139 4.06 -14.81 -16.54
C VAL A 139 4.39 -13.76 -15.48
N TRP A 140 5.50 -13.95 -14.79
CA TRP A 140 5.96 -13.04 -13.73
C TRP A 140 6.48 -11.73 -14.32
N LEU A 141 6.22 -10.64 -13.61
CA LEU A 141 6.65 -9.29 -13.92
C LEU A 141 7.69 -8.82 -12.90
N TYR A 142 8.77 -8.23 -13.37
CA TYR A 142 9.84 -7.69 -12.53
C TYR A 142 10.04 -6.22 -12.85
N LEU A 143 10.41 -5.40 -11.87
CA LEU A 143 10.81 -4.02 -12.12
C LEU A 143 12.18 -3.99 -12.80
N ALA A 144 12.27 -3.29 -13.93
CA ALA A 144 13.52 -3.20 -14.69
C ALA A 144 14.64 -2.54 -13.87
N ALA A 145 14.30 -1.53 -13.08
CA ALA A 145 15.25 -0.86 -12.20
C ALA A 145 15.83 -1.82 -11.14
N GLU A 146 14.99 -2.66 -10.50
CA GLU A 146 15.46 -3.63 -9.50
C GLU A 146 16.36 -4.72 -10.11
N LEU A 147 16.09 -5.11 -11.35
CA LEU A 147 16.97 -6.06 -12.05
C LEU A 147 18.34 -5.45 -12.35
N ARG A 148 18.37 -4.18 -12.80
CA ARG A 148 19.64 -3.45 -13.02
C ARG A 148 20.42 -3.26 -11.72
N GLU A 149 19.72 -2.92 -10.64
CA GLU A 149 20.32 -2.79 -9.31
C GLU A 149 20.89 -4.12 -8.80
N PHE A 150 20.15 -5.23 -8.98
CA PHE A 150 20.64 -6.57 -8.63
C PHE A 150 21.89 -6.92 -9.44
N ALA A 151 21.90 -6.64 -10.74
CA ALA A 151 23.06 -6.91 -11.58
C ALA A 151 24.31 -6.15 -11.14
N ALA A 152 24.14 -4.90 -10.71
CA ALA A 152 25.23 -4.07 -10.21
C ALA A 152 25.74 -4.54 -8.83
N ARG A 153 24.84 -4.99 -7.95
CA ARG A 153 25.18 -5.42 -6.58
C ARG A 153 25.72 -6.83 -6.51
N GLU A 154 25.23 -7.73 -7.35
CA GLU A 154 25.52 -9.18 -7.30
C GLU A 154 26.09 -9.72 -8.64
N PRO A 155 27.16 -9.13 -9.21
CA PRO A 155 27.67 -9.55 -10.51
C PRO A 155 28.13 -11.00 -10.52
N GLY A 156 28.60 -11.55 -9.39
CA GLY A 156 28.98 -12.94 -9.24
C GLY A 156 27.84 -13.95 -9.45
N MET A 157 26.59 -13.54 -9.22
CA MET A 157 25.41 -14.37 -9.44
C MET A 157 25.04 -14.49 -10.93
N LEU A 158 25.56 -13.60 -11.77
CA LEU A 158 25.23 -13.54 -13.20
C LEU A 158 26.11 -14.47 -14.06
N SER A 159 27.22 -14.97 -13.53
CA SER A 159 28.18 -15.85 -14.20
C SER A 159 28.59 -17.00 -13.27
N GLY A 160 29.46 -17.90 -13.75
CA GLY A 160 29.98 -19.00 -12.95
C GLY A 160 28.97 -20.10 -12.57
N ALA A 161 29.35 -20.95 -11.63
CA ALA A 161 28.52 -22.05 -11.13
C ALA A 161 27.38 -21.51 -10.21
N ALA A 162 26.28 -22.28 -10.15
CA ALA A 162 25.22 -21.99 -9.20
C ALA A 162 25.70 -22.25 -7.75
N PRO A 163 25.29 -21.42 -6.77
CA PRO A 163 25.47 -21.76 -5.37
C PRO A 163 24.89 -23.14 -5.03
N PRO A 164 25.47 -23.87 -4.05
CA PRO A 164 24.96 -25.19 -3.67
C PRO A 164 23.47 -25.17 -3.31
N GLU A 165 23.04 -24.17 -2.52
CA GLU A 165 21.66 -23.99 -2.07
C GLU A 165 20.70 -23.81 -3.24
N ASP A 166 21.08 -23.04 -4.26
CA ASP A 166 20.29 -22.86 -5.49
C ASP A 166 20.14 -24.18 -6.25
N ARG A 167 21.18 -25.02 -6.27
CA ARG A 167 21.12 -26.34 -6.94
C ARG A 167 20.16 -27.27 -6.21
N GLU A 168 20.24 -27.37 -4.90
CA GLU A 168 19.34 -28.15 -4.07
C GLU A 168 17.88 -27.71 -4.24
N MET A 169 17.63 -26.41 -4.23
CA MET A 169 16.29 -25.85 -4.48
C MET A 169 15.76 -26.21 -5.87
N MET A 170 16.60 -26.16 -6.89
CA MET A 170 16.20 -26.51 -8.27
C MET A 170 15.95 -28.01 -8.43
N GLU A 171 16.74 -28.88 -7.78
CA GLU A 171 16.52 -30.33 -7.71
C GLU A 171 15.21 -30.66 -6.99
N ALA A 172 14.92 -29.98 -5.89
CA ALA A 172 13.66 -30.07 -5.16
C ALA A 172 12.46 -29.44 -5.93
N LYS A 173 12.69 -28.91 -7.15
CA LYS A 173 11.68 -28.20 -7.97
C LYS A 173 11.03 -27.02 -7.24
N ALA A 174 11.69 -26.44 -6.24
CA ALA A 174 11.18 -25.30 -5.51
C ALA A 174 10.92 -24.11 -6.41
N ASP A 175 9.90 -23.32 -6.05
CA ASP A 175 9.57 -22.07 -6.73
C ASP A 175 9.12 -21.03 -5.69
N LEU A 176 10.01 -20.11 -5.33
CA LEU A 176 9.74 -19.06 -4.34
C LEU A 176 9.07 -17.82 -4.93
N ARG A 177 8.86 -17.74 -6.25
CA ARG A 177 8.25 -16.56 -6.88
C ARG A 177 6.86 -16.22 -6.34
N PRO A 178 5.94 -17.19 -6.12
CA PRO A 178 4.63 -16.91 -5.51
C PRO A 178 4.76 -16.33 -4.10
N ARG A 179 5.59 -16.93 -3.25
CA ARG A 179 5.84 -16.49 -1.87
C ARG A 179 6.46 -15.09 -1.83
N ARG A 180 7.50 -14.84 -2.64
CA ARG A 180 8.15 -13.52 -2.73
C ARG A 180 7.20 -12.44 -3.21
N TRP A 181 6.39 -12.74 -4.22
CA TRP A 181 5.35 -11.83 -4.69
C TRP A 181 4.29 -11.53 -3.62
N ARG A 182 3.77 -12.56 -2.93
CA ARG A 182 2.80 -12.39 -1.84
C ARG A 182 3.34 -11.51 -0.73
N GLY A 183 4.54 -11.81 -0.24
CA GLY A 183 5.18 -11.02 0.79
C GLY A 183 5.34 -9.54 0.40
N ARG A 184 5.76 -9.29 -0.84
CA ARG A 184 5.81 -7.94 -1.41
C ARG A 184 4.42 -7.29 -1.48
N HIS A 185 3.44 -8.00 -1.99
CA HIS A 185 2.07 -7.51 -2.14
C HIS A 185 1.46 -7.12 -0.79
N VAL A 186 1.51 -8.02 0.18
CA VAL A 186 1.04 -7.77 1.55
C VAL A 186 1.80 -6.62 2.19
N GLY A 187 3.12 -6.60 2.08
CA GLY A 187 3.95 -5.51 2.62
C GLY A 187 3.61 -4.14 2.04
N LEU A 188 3.27 -4.07 0.74
CA LEU A 188 2.80 -2.84 0.09
C LEU A 188 1.44 -2.38 0.63
N LEU A 189 0.52 -3.31 0.85
CA LEU A 189 -0.80 -3.03 1.40
C LEU A 189 -0.70 -2.55 2.86
N LEU A 190 0.06 -3.25 3.70
CA LEU A 190 0.26 -2.91 5.11
C LEU A 190 0.89 -1.53 5.32
N ARG A 191 1.76 -1.08 4.41
CA ARG A 191 2.34 0.28 4.46
C ARG A 191 1.34 1.38 4.15
N ARG A 192 0.19 1.07 3.57
CA ARG A 192 -0.83 2.05 3.15
C ARG A 192 -1.97 2.20 4.12
N THR A 193 -2.07 1.29 5.08
CA THR A 193 -3.16 1.32 6.04
C THR A 193 -2.63 1.47 7.45
N ALA A 194 -3.21 2.42 8.20
CA ALA A 194 -2.94 2.65 9.60
C ALA A 194 -4.02 2.00 10.49
N ASP A 195 -5.19 1.69 9.93
CA ASP A 195 -6.28 1.08 10.66
C ASP A 195 -5.98 -0.39 10.98
N PRO A 196 -6.11 -0.84 12.24
CA PRO A 196 -5.77 -2.21 12.64
C PRO A 196 -6.69 -3.27 12.04
N TRP A 197 -7.98 -2.97 11.82
CA TRP A 197 -8.90 -3.89 11.18
C TRP A 197 -8.61 -4.06 9.69
N GLU A 198 -8.26 -2.96 8.99
CA GLU A 198 -7.77 -3.06 7.61
C GLU A 198 -6.47 -3.86 7.52
N ARG A 199 -5.54 -3.68 8.48
CA ARG A 199 -4.31 -4.48 8.54
C ARG A 199 -4.60 -5.96 8.74
N ALA A 200 -5.53 -6.29 9.64
CA ALA A 200 -5.98 -7.66 9.85
C ALA A 200 -6.66 -8.23 8.57
N ALA A 201 -7.48 -7.44 7.88
CA ALA A 201 -8.12 -7.85 6.63
C ALA A 201 -7.09 -8.12 5.51
N VAL A 202 -6.03 -7.31 5.40
CA VAL A 202 -4.92 -7.57 4.48
C VAL A 202 -4.25 -8.92 4.76
N LEU A 203 -3.96 -9.22 6.03
CA LEU A 203 -3.33 -10.49 6.43
C LEU A 203 -4.26 -11.69 6.22
N ALA A 204 -5.54 -11.53 6.53
CA ALA A 204 -6.56 -12.55 6.31
C ALA A 204 -6.74 -12.87 4.81
N SER A 205 -6.58 -11.89 3.91
CA SER A 205 -6.83 -12.04 2.47
C SER A 205 -5.90 -13.02 1.75
N VAL A 206 -4.78 -13.38 2.36
CA VAL A 206 -3.80 -14.33 1.82
C VAL A 206 -3.80 -15.68 2.52
N LEU A 207 -4.69 -15.87 3.49
CA LEU A 207 -4.87 -17.14 4.19
C LEU A 207 -6.02 -17.95 3.57
N PRO A 208 -5.91 -19.29 3.49
CA PRO A 208 -7.03 -20.15 3.18
C PRO A 208 -8.19 -19.90 4.14
N GLU A 209 -9.43 -19.97 3.65
CA GLU A 209 -10.64 -19.68 4.43
C GLU A 209 -10.72 -20.49 5.75
N GLN A 210 -10.30 -21.75 5.70
CA GLN A 210 -10.26 -22.59 6.90
C GLN A 210 -9.30 -22.02 7.97
N GLN A 211 -8.16 -21.49 7.55
CA GLN A 211 -7.19 -20.89 8.45
C GLN A 211 -7.73 -19.59 9.06
N VAL A 212 -8.45 -18.79 8.26
CA VAL A 212 -9.13 -17.59 8.77
C VAL A 212 -10.21 -17.96 9.78
N ARG A 213 -11.03 -18.99 9.51
CA ARG A 213 -12.06 -19.46 10.47
C ARG A 213 -11.48 -19.94 11.79
N GLN A 214 -10.31 -20.57 11.76
CA GLN A 214 -9.62 -21.02 12.98
C GLN A 214 -9.02 -19.87 13.77
N ALA A 215 -8.44 -18.88 13.12
CA ALA A 215 -7.83 -17.70 13.75
C ALA A 215 -8.89 -16.70 14.25
N VAL A 216 -10.05 -16.63 13.59
CA VAL A 216 -11.14 -15.69 13.87
C VAL A 216 -12.43 -16.45 14.10
N PRO A 217 -12.67 -17.01 15.30
CA PRO A 217 -13.87 -17.78 15.61
C PRO A 217 -15.17 -16.97 15.50
N ASP A 218 -15.13 -15.66 15.86
CA ASP A 218 -16.30 -14.77 15.82
C ASP A 218 -16.76 -14.51 14.39
N PRO A 219 -18.01 -14.90 14.01
CA PRO A 219 -18.56 -14.63 12.69
C PRO A 219 -18.66 -13.14 12.36
N ALA A 220 -18.96 -12.29 13.36
CA ALA A 220 -19.09 -10.85 13.15
C ALA A 220 -17.75 -10.22 12.77
N GLU A 221 -16.66 -10.63 13.40
CA GLU A 221 -15.32 -10.18 13.02
C GLU A 221 -14.94 -10.63 11.61
N ARG A 222 -15.29 -11.86 11.21
CA ARG A 222 -15.06 -12.33 9.83
C ARG A 222 -15.81 -11.51 8.79
N ILE A 223 -17.03 -11.06 9.08
CA ILE A 223 -17.79 -10.15 8.22
C ILE A 223 -17.06 -8.82 8.07
N VAL A 224 -16.54 -8.25 9.18
CA VAL A 224 -15.75 -7.01 9.15
C VAL A 224 -14.49 -7.20 8.28
N LEU A 225 -13.74 -8.27 8.49
CA LEU A 225 -12.55 -8.57 7.70
C LEU A 225 -12.86 -8.71 6.20
N ALA A 226 -13.97 -9.37 5.86
CA ALA A 226 -14.41 -9.52 4.48
C ALA A 226 -14.80 -8.18 3.85
N ALA A 227 -15.48 -7.31 4.59
CA ALA A 227 -15.85 -5.96 4.13
C ALA A 227 -14.63 -5.05 3.90
N LEU A 228 -13.58 -5.22 4.70
CA LEU A 228 -12.33 -4.47 4.63
C LEU A 228 -11.28 -5.14 3.73
N ALA A 229 -11.58 -6.29 3.14
CA ALA A 229 -10.64 -7.01 2.29
C ALA A 229 -10.09 -6.11 1.16
N PRO A 230 -8.78 -6.17 0.89
CA PRO A 230 -8.20 -5.38 -0.19
C PRO A 230 -8.78 -5.81 -1.54
N PRO A 231 -8.88 -4.89 -2.52
CA PRO A 231 -9.32 -5.26 -3.85
C PRO A 231 -8.33 -6.25 -4.48
N PRO A 232 -8.79 -7.07 -5.42
CA PRO A 232 -7.91 -7.97 -6.15
C PRO A 232 -6.69 -7.25 -6.72
N PRO A 233 -5.52 -7.91 -6.78
CA PRO A 233 -4.33 -7.32 -7.37
C PRO A 233 -4.58 -6.83 -8.79
N TYR A 234 -3.90 -5.75 -9.20
CA TYR A 234 -4.01 -5.25 -10.56
C TYR A 234 -3.69 -6.33 -11.60
N GLY A 235 -4.51 -6.41 -12.64
CA GLY A 235 -4.38 -7.45 -13.67
C GLY A 235 -5.03 -8.77 -13.29
N HIS A 236 -5.79 -8.82 -12.19
CA HIS A 236 -6.59 -10.00 -11.85
C HIS A 236 -7.55 -10.32 -13.00
N PRO A 237 -7.49 -11.54 -13.55
CA PRO A 237 -8.27 -11.87 -14.74
C PRO A 237 -9.75 -12.02 -14.41
N GLN A 238 -10.60 -11.59 -15.35
CA GLN A 238 -12.07 -11.74 -15.23
C GLN A 238 -12.56 -13.11 -15.72
N VAL A 239 -11.76 -13.82 -16.52
CA VAL A 239 -12.11 -15.16 -17.02
C VAL A 239 -12.00 -16.16 -15.86
N PRO A 240 -13.06 -16.95 -15.54
CA PRO A 240 -13.10 -17.81 -14.36
C PRO A 240 -11.90 -18.77 -14.23
N ALA A 241 -11.48 -19.42 -15.30
CA ALA A 241 -10.35 -20.34 -15.28
C ALA A 241 -9.01 -19.66 -14.94
N ALA A 242 -8.80 -18.44 -15.41
CA ALA A 242 -7.62 -17.66 -15.09
C ALA A 242 -7.73 -17.02 -13.70
N ALA A 243 -8.94 -16.62 -13.28
CA ALA A 243 -9.22 -16.14 -11.93
C ALA A 243 -8.92 -17.20 -10.87
N ALA A 244 -9.23 -18.47 -11.15
CA ALA A 244 -8.89 -19.59 -10.26
C ALA A 244 -7.37 -19.75 -10.09
N VAL A 245 -6.58 -19.56 -11.15
CA VAL A 245 -5.11 -19.56 -11.04
C VAL A 245 -4.62 -18.40 -10.20
N ALA A 246 -5.14 -17.19 -10.43
CA ALA A 246 -4.81 -16.01 -9.66
C ALA A 246 -5.17 -16.16 -8.18
N GLY A 247 -6.33 -16.75 -7.88
CA GLY A 247 -6.77 -17.05 -6.50
C GLY A 247 -5.80 -17.96 -5.77
N ARG A 248 -5.33 -19.04 -6.42
CA ARG A 248 -4.30 -19.92 -5.82
C ARG A 248 -2.98 -19.20 -5.57
N LEU A 249 -2.54 -18.33 -6.49
CA LEU A 249 -1.32 -17.55 -6.28
C LEU A 249 -1.44 -16.59 -5.08
N LEU A 250 -2.64 -16.08 -4.80
CA LEU A 250 -2.86 -15.16 -3.68
C LEU A 250 -2.78 -15.87 -2.33
N LEU A 251 -3.20 -17.13 -2.24
CA LEU A 251 -3.22 -17.85 -0.98
C LEU A 251 -1.86 -18.44 -0.61
N ALA A 252 -1.51 -18.35 0.68
CA ALA A 252 -0.34 -19.01 1.23
C ALA A 252 -0.61 -20.52 1.30
N GLU A 253 0.31 -21.32 0.75
CA GLU A 253 0.23 -22.78 0.74
C GLU A 253 1.29 -23.43 1.66
N PRO A 254 2.57 -22.99 1.67
CA PRO A 254 3.58 -23.59 2.53
C PRO A 254 3.23 -23.41 4.03
N PRO A 255 3.35 -24.49 4.84
CA PRO A 255 2.94 -24.46 6.25
C PRO A 255 3.61 -23.35 7.08
N ASP A 256 4.88 -23.06 6.83
CA ASP A 256 5.66 -22.01 7.49
C ASP A 256 5.15 -20.61 7.09
N GLU A 257 4.77 -20.41 5.84
CA GLU A 257 4.18 -19.17 5.36
C GLU A 257 2.77 -18.95 5.95
N VAL A 258 1.95 -20.00 5.97
CA VAL A 258 0.61 -19.97 6.60
C VAL A 258 0.75 -19.64 8.09
N HIS A 259 1.67 -20.29 8.79
CA HIS A 259 1.92 -20.02 10.21
C HIS A 259 2.31 -18.56 10.45
N TRP A 260 3.20 -18.03 9.63
CA TRP A 260 3.63 -16.62 9.73
C TRP A 260 2.46 -15.64 9.56
N TYR A 261 1.61 -15.84 8.53
CA TYR A 261 0.45 -14.98 8.31
C TYR A 261 -0.60 -15.12 9.41
N ARG A 262 -0.82 -16.32 9.97
CA ARG A 262 -1.71 -16.52 11.11
C ARG A 262 -1.25 -15.76 12.34
N THR A 263 0.01 -15.93 12.73
CA THR A 263 0.59 -15.23 13.88
C THR A 263 0.51 -13.70 13.70
N SER A 264 0.80 -13.22 12.48
CA SER A 264 0.68 -11.80 12.16
C SER A 264 -0.78 -11.30 12.22
N LEU A 265 -1.75 -12.14 11.80
CA LEU A 265 -3.17 -11.83 11.89
C LEU A 265 -3.62 -11.75 13.36
N ASP A 266 -3.24 -12.71 14.19
CA ASP A 266 -3.57 -12.73 15.62
C ASP A 266 -3.05 -11.47 16.33
N PHE A 267 -1.82 -11.06 16.02
CA PHE A 267 -1.24 -9.81 16.53
C PHE A 267 -2.03 -8.57 16.08
N ALA A 268 -2.39 -8.48 14.80
CA ALA A 268 -3.17 -7.37 14.27
C ALA A 268 -4.57 -7.28 14.90
N LEU A 269 -5.23 -8.44 15.10
CA LEU A 269 -6.55 -8.52 15.75
C LEU A 269 -6.50 -8.10 17.21
N THR A 270 -5.45 -8.46 17.95
CA THR A 270 -5.26 -8.01 19.34
C THR A 270 -5.23 -6.49 19.41
N GLY A 271 -4.48 -5.84 18.51
CA GLY A 271 -4.45 -4.37 18.42
C GLY A 271 -5.79 -3.75 17.99
N ALA A 272 -6.52 -4.42 17.09
CA ALA A 272 -7.82 -3.95 16.61
C ALA A 272 -8.91 -4.01 17.70
N ARG A 273 -8.96 -5.12 18.44
CA ARG A 273 -9.89 -5.32 19.56
C ARG A 273 -9.62 -4.34 20.71
N GLY A 274 -8.36 -4.11 21.05
CA GLY A 274 -7.98 -3.15 22.09
C GLY A 274 -8.47 -1.73 21.81
N ARG A 275 -8.37 -1.25 20.57
CA ARG A 275 -8.88 0.07 20.17
C ARG A 275 -10.40 0.17 20.22
N ARG A 276 -11.13 -0.88 19.88
CA ARG A 276 -12.59 -0.90 19.95
C ARG A 276 -13.10 -0.74 21.39
N ASN A 277 -12.46 -1.41 22.34
CA ASN A 277 -12.82 -1.33 23.76
C ASN A 277 -12.54 0.09 24.31
N SER A 278 -11.41 0.69 24.02
CA SER A 278 -11.08 2.04 24.48
C SER A 278 -11.97 3.15 23.89
N THR A 279 -12.57 2.92 22.71
CA THR A 279 -13.52 3.87 22.10
C THR A 279 -14.91 3.68 22.68
N GLY A 280 -15.31 2.46 23.06
CA GLY A 280 -16.58 2.15 23.71
C GLY A 280 -16.68 2.72 25.13
N GLU A 281 -15.59 2.67 25.90
CA GLU A 281 -15.55 3.21 27.28
C GLU A 281 -15.66 4.74 27.33
N ARG A 282 -15.11 5.47 26.35
CA ARG A 282 -15.24 6.93 26.25
C ARG A 282 -16.66 7.39 25.88
N GLY A 283 -17.44 6.54 25.20
CA GLY A 283 -18.83 6.85 24.84
C GLY A 283 -19.82 6.69 26.01
N GLN A 284 -19.50 5.82 26.98
CA GLN A 284 -20.38 5.57 28.15
C GLN A 284 -20.17 6.55 29.28
N SER A 285 -19.01 7.19 29.42
CA SER A 285 -18.75 8.15 30.51
C SER A 285 -19.39 9.54 30.31
N ASN A 286 -19.96 9.83 29.14
CA ASN A 286 -20.59 11.10 28.83
C ASN A 286 -22.14 11.13 29.00
N SER A 287 -22.77 10.01 29.40
CA SER A 287 -24.23 9.93 29.53
C SER A 287 -24.77 9.90 30.99
N THR A 288 -23.89 10.04 32.00
CA THR A 288 -24.30 9.90 33.40
C THR A 288 -24.23 11.21 34.21
N GLY A 289 -24.32 12.34 33.57
CA GLY A 289 -24.22 13.65 34.23
C GLY A 289 -25.33 14.61 33.88
N GLU A 290 -26.62 14.31 34.18
CA GLU A 290 -27.67 15.35 34.40
C GLU A 290 -28.94 14.68 34.89
N ARG A 291 -29.03 14.51 36.22
CA ARG A 291 -30.31 14.58 36.97
C ARG A 291 -30.05 15.34 38.25
N GLY A 292 -30.21 16.63 38.19
CA GLY A 292 -30.34 17.46 39.39
C GLY A 292 -31.69 17.24 40.05
N PRO A 293 -31.79 17.31 41.38
CA PRO A 293 -33.05 17.17 42.09
C PRO A 293 -33.84 18.50 42.05
N THR A 294 -35.12 18.36 41.88
CA THR A 294 -36.17 19.34 42.21
C THR A 294 -36.23 19.64 43.70
#